data_c12af1e0b74bb3354ac205cb8dd25673
#
_entry.id   c12af1e0b74bb3354ac205cb8dd25673
#
_cell.length_a   1.000
_cell.length_b   1.000
_cell.length_c   1.000
_cell.angle_alpha   90.00
_cell.angle_beta   90.00
_cell.angle_gamma   90.00
#
_symmetry.space_group_name_H-M   'P 1'
#
loop_
_entity.id
_entity.type
_entity.pdbx_description
1 polymer ?
#
loop_
_entity_poly.entity_id
_entity_poly.type
_entity_poly.pdbx_seq_one_letter_code
_entity_poly.pdbx_strand_id
1 'polypeptide(L)'
;MSKYDQFIKDVGPQKFSRGGMLWMGFLILLIVAGVVAYIDQLIEGQVVTNMRDYVLWGVYISNFVFFVATSFVGAIVVAVLRLTKSEWRRPFVRLAEIVALACIIMAGITIVIDMARPDRMLNLFIHARLQSPITWDVIIIPTFIVVSLLLLYFPLLPDLAILRDHYSGTNKRLSKIYGFFAAKWQWTQKQLKLQKKSVHLLALMIIPLGLILESIDAYLFSTTYRVGWDSSNFAPYFISGAMVAGIGALVSVVYIVRRNKQLEAYITEYHFDKMGKLFNL
;
A
#
# COMPACT_ATOMS: atom_id res chain seq x y z
N MET A 1 -10.52 18.19 -30.15
CA MET A 1 -10.44 17.57 -28.81
C MET A 1 -9.30 16.57 -28.82
N SER A 2 -8.34 16.69 -27.93
CA SER A 2 -7.25 15.72 -27.79
C SER A 2 -7.81 14.36 -27.43
N LYS A 3 -7.19 13.27 -27.89
CA LYS A 3 -7.54 11.88 -27.53
C LYS A 3 -7.63 11.67 -26.00
N TYR A 4 -7.00 12.53 -25.21
CA TYR A 4 -6.97 12.49 -23.75
C TYR A 4 -8.05 13.34 -23.09
N ASP A 5 -8.74 14.24 -23.78
CA ASP A 5 -9.72 15.14 -23.17
C ASP A 5 -10.93 14.39 -22.62
N GLN A 6 -11.39 13.35 -23.31
CA GLN A 6 -12.48 12.51 -22.86
C GLN A 6 -12.06 11.66 -21.66
N PHE A 7 -10.86 11.05 -21.72
CA PHE A 7 -10.32 10.28 -20.60
C PHE A 7 -10.13 11.13 -19.34
N ILE A 8 -9.63 12.38 -19.50
CA ILE A 8 -9.46 13.31 -18.38
C ILE A 8 -10.83 13.73 -17.79
N LYS A 9 -11.86 13.86 -18.61
CA LYS A 9 -13.23 14.12 -18.11
C LYS A 9 -13.78 12.97 -17.29
N ASP A 10 -13.52 11.73 -17.71
CA ASP A 10 -14.07 10.53 -17.08
C ASP A 10 -13.31 10.14 -15.80
N VAL A 11 -11.99 10.24 -15.81
CA VAL A 11 -11.11 9.71 -14.77
C VAL A 11 -10.28 10.79 -14.05
N GLY A 12 -10.25 12.01 -14.59
CA GLY A 12 -9.49 13.12 -14.03
C GLY A 12 -10.03 13.63 -12.68
N PRO A 13 -9.28 14.53 -12.02
CA PRO A 13 -9.69 15.10 -10.74
C PRO A 13 -11.03 15.82 -10.85
N GLN A 14 -12.04 15.27 -10.20
CA GLN A 14 -13.37 15.85 -10.14
C GLN A 14 -13.57 16.59 -8.81
N LYS A 15 -14.47 17.57 -8.79
CA LYS A 15 -14.89 18.22 -7.53
C LYS A 15 -15.62 17.20 -6.65
N PHE A 16 -15.36 17.24 -5.36
CA PHE A 16 -16.10 16.41 -4.40
C PHE A 16 -17.59 16.76 -4.43
N SER A 17 -18.42 15.72 -4.47
CA SER A 17 -19.87 15.87 -4.24
C SER A 17 -20.14 16.27 -2.78
N ARG A 18 -21.34 16.79 -2.49
CA ARG A 18 -21.73 17.10 -1.10
C ARG A 18 -21.61 15.86 -0.18
N GLY A 19 -22.02 14.68 -0.65
CA GLY A 19 -21.85 13.43 0.08
C GLY A 19 -20.37 13.07 0.27
N GLY A 20 -19.51 13.29 -0.73
CA GLY A 20 -18.07 13.10 -0.62
C GLY A 20 -17.41 14.04 0.41
N MET A 21 -17.88 15.29 0.51
CA MET A 21 -17.40 16.23 1.53
C MET A 21 -17.84 15.82 2.95
N LEU A 22 -19.09 15.37 3.12
CA LEU A 22 -19.57 14.86 4.40
C LEU A 22 -18.81 13.61 4.84
N TRP A 23 -18.56 12.69 3.90
CA TRP A 23 -17.77 11.50 4.17
C TRP A 23 -16.31 11.85 4.57
N MET A 24 -15.69 12.80 3.86
CA MET A 24 -14.36 13.29 4.22
C MET A 24 -14.33 13.93 5.60
N GLY A 25 -15.34 14.76 5.93
CA GLY A 25 -15.51 15.36 7.26
C GLY A 25 -15.61 14.30 8.36
N PHE A 26 -16.42 13.25 8.14
CA PHE A 26 -16.55 12.12 9.05
C PHE A 26 -15.22 11.38 9.25
N LEU A 27 -14.47 11.11 8.18
CA LEU A 27 -13.15 10.46 8.28
C LEU A 27 -12.14 11.33 9.05
N ILE A 28 -12.14 12.64 8.82
CA ILE A 28 -11.28 13.58 9.57
C ILE A 28 -11.64 13.56 11.06
N LEU A 29 -12.93 13.53 11.40
CA LEU A 29 -13.39 13.46 12.79
C LEU A 29 -12.90 12.15 13.46
N LEU A 30 -12.97 11.01 12.76
CA LEU A 30 -12.45 9.73 13.26
C LEU A 30 -10.92 9.78 13.45
N ILE A 31 -10.18 10.41 12.55
CA ILE A 31 -8.74 10.59 12.69
C ILE A 31 -8.41 11.44 13.92
N VAL A 32 -9.12 12.55 14.10
CA VAL A 32 -8.94 13.42 15.28
C VAL A 32 -9.24 12.66 16.57
N ALA A 33 -10.34 11.90 16.63
CA ALA A 33 -10.66 11.07 17.78
C ALA A 33 -9.58 10.02 18.05
N GLY A 34 -9.05 9.38 17.00
CA GLY A 34 -7.93 8.43 17.11
C GLY A 34 -6.64 9.08 17.64
N VAL A 35 -6.32 10.30 17.18
CA VAL A 35 -5.16 11.04 17.69
C VAL A 35 -5.32 11.41 19.16
N VAL A 36 -6.52 11.83 19.59
CA VAL A 36 -6.80 12.11 21.01
C VAL A 36 -6.63 10.85 21.85
N ALA A 37 -7.20 9.72 21.42
CA ALA A 37 -7.05 8.44 22.11
C ALA A 37 -5.56 7.97 22.17
N TYR A 38 -4.79 8.24 21.11
CA TYR A 38 -3.36 7.93 21.11
C TYR A 38 -2.55 8.82 22.06
N ILE A 39 -2.89 10.11 22.18
CA ILE A 39 -2.27 10.99 23.17
C ILE A 39 -2.55 10.49 24.59
N ASP A 40 -3.78 10.08 24.87
CA ASP A 40 -4.17 9.48 26.14
C ASP A 40 -3.36 8.20 26.43
N GLN A 41 -3.21 7.32 25.44
CA GLN A 41 -2.35 6.13 25.54
C GLN A 41 -0.87 6.50 25.83
N LEU A 42 -0.34 7.57 25.27
CA LEU A 42 1.04 8.00 25.52
C LEU A 42 1.23 8.54 26.97
N ILE A 43 0.20 9.12 27.55
CA ILE A 43 0.23 9.67 28.93
C ILE A 43 0.04 8.54 29.96
N GLU A 44 -0.98 7.70 29.76
CA GLU A 44 -1.38 6.68 30.74
C GLU A 44 -0.69 5.32 30.50
N GLY A 45 -0.05 5.15 29.34
CA GLY A 45 0.61 3.92 28.92
C GLY A 45 -0.36 2.89 28.32
N GLN A 46 0.16 1.68 28.09
CA GLN A 46 -0.60 0.59 27.43
C GLN A 46 -1.77 0.02 28.27
N VAL A 47 -1.93 0.46 29.50
CA VAL A 47 -3.02 0.01 30.37
C VAL A 47 -4.39 0.36 29.77
N VAL A 48 -4.52 1.51 29.09
CA VAL A 48 -5.77 1.93 28.42
C VAL A 48 -6.20 1.02 27.27
N THR A 49 -5.25 0.31 26.66
CA THR A 49 -5.52 -0.67 25.60
C THR A 49 -5.78 -2.08 26.13
N ASN A 50 -5.77 -2.26 27.45
CA ASN A 50 -5.88 -3.53 28.15
C ASN A 50 -4.78 -4.56 27.78
N MET A 51 -3.68 -4.13 27.18
CA MET A 51 -2.48 -4.94 26.97
C MET A 51 -1.70 -5.07 28.30
N ARG A 52 -1.17 -6.26 28.57
CA ARG A 52 -0.47 -6.60 29.82
C ARG A 52 0.65 -7.59 29.51
N ASP A 53 1.52 -7.89 30.51
CA ASP A 53 2.66 -8.78 30.34
C ASP A 53 2.32 -10.16 29.77
N TYR A 54 1.11 -10.66 30.00
CA TYR A 54 0.64 -11.93 29.42
C TYR A 54 -0.33 -11.78 28.25
N VAL A 55 -0.75 -10.54 27.90
CA VAL A 55 -1.51 -10.20 26.71
C VAL A 55 -0.71 -9.16 25.94
N LEU A 56 0.34 -9.60 25.25
CA LEU A 56 1.31 -8.75 24.59
C LEU A 56 0.76 -8.09 23.32
N TRP A 57 -0.21 -8.75 22.65
CA TRP A 57 -0.71 -8.32 21.36
C TRP A 57 -2.23 -8.20 21.38
N GLY A 58 -2.71 -7.09 20.83
CA GLY A 58 -4.12 -6.76 20.75
C GLY A 58 -4.54 -6.46 19.32
N VAL A 59 -5.53 -5.57 19.18
CA VAL A 59 -6.12 -5.17 17.89
C VAL A 59 -5.10 -4.48 16.98
N TYR A 60 -4.12 -3.77 17.53
CA TYR A 60 -3.10 -3.09 16.73
C TYR A 60 -2.28 -4.08 15.89
N ILE A 61 -1.82 -5.17 16.47
CA ILE A 61 -1.07 -6.20 15.74
C ILE A 61 -1.96 -6.92 14.71
N SER A 62 -3.22 -7.18 15.03
CA SER A 62 -4.15 -7.75 14.04
C SER A 62 -4.35 -6.83 12.84
N ASN A 63 -4.48 -5.52 13.07
CA ASN A 63 -4.54 -4.52 12.01
C ASN A 63 -3.22 -4.44 11.21
N PHE A 64 -2.08 -4.48 11.90
CA PHE A 64 -0.77 -4.51 11.27
C PHE A 64 -0.66 -5.67 10.28
N VAL A 65 -0.92 -6.90 10.73
CA VAL A 65 -0.87 -8.11 9.90
C VAL A 65 -1.82 -8.01 8.70
N PHE A 66 -3.04 -7.51 8.91
CA PHE A 66 -3.99 -7.28 7.81
C PHE A 66 -3.47 -6.29 6.77
N PHE A 67 -2.88 -5.18 7.20
CA PHE A 67 -2.34 -4.17 6.29
C PHE A 67 -1.09 -4.66 5.56
N VAL A 68 -0.18 -5.39 6.23
CA VAL A 68 0.99 -6.01 5.59
C VAL A 68 0.53 -7.01 4.54
N ALA A 69 -0.36 -7.93 4.89
CA ALA A 69 -0.90 -8.94 3.98
C ALA A 69 -1.56 -8.31 2.74
N THR A 70 -2.38 -7.29 2.93
CA THR A 70 -3.05 -6.59 1.81
C THR A 70 -2.03 -5.87 0.92
N SER A 71 -1.02 -5.25 1.52
CA SER A 71 0.06 -4.57 0.78
C SER A 71 0.90 -5.55 -0.03
N PHE A 72 1.34 -6.63 0.60
CA PHE A 72 2.11 -7.71 -0.01
C PHE A 72 1.42 -8.25 -1.26
N VAL A 73 0.15 -8.64 -1.12
CA VAL A 73 -0.62 -9.21 -2.25
C VAL A 73 -0.85 -8.18 -3.34
N GLY A 74 -1.22 -6.95 -2.98
CA GLY A 74 -1.40 -5.86 -3.95
C GLY A 74 -0.14 -5.65 -4.80
N ALA A 75 1.03 -5.63 -4.15
CA ALA A 75 2.31 -5.45 -4.82
C ALA A 75 2.72 -6.68 -5.67
N ILE A 76 2.55 -7.90 -5.15
CA ILE A 76 2.90 -9.13 -5.88
C ILE A 76 2.00 -9.35 -7.09
N VAL A 77 0.69 -9.20 -6.95
CA VAL A 77 -0.24 -9.34 -8.07
C VAL A 77 0.13 -8.38 -9.20
N VAL A 78 0.41 -7.12 -8.86
CA VAL A 78 0.88 -6.13 -9.84
C VAL A 78 2.20 -6.55 -10.48
N ALA A 79 3.17 -6.99 -9.71
CA ALA A 79 4.48 -7.39 -10.21
C ALA A 79 4.38 -8.60 -11.14
N VAL A 80 3.70 -9.66 -10.73
CA VAL A 80 3.49 -10.88 -11.54
C VAL A 80 2.78 -10.54 -12.86
N LEU A 81 1.70 -9.75 -12.81
CA LEU A 81 0.98 -9.36 -14.01
C LEU A 81 1.79 -8.43 -14.94
N ARG A 82 2.73 -7.65 -14.41
CA ARG A 82 3.66 -6.87 -15.22
C ARG A 82 4.71 -7.75 -15.88
N LEU A 83 5.30 -8.68 -15.16
CA LEU A 83 6.33 -9.60 -15.65
C LEU A 83 5.77 -10.58 -16.70
N THR A 84 4.56 -11.08 -16.50
CA THR A 84 3.85 -11.95 -17.47
C THR A 84 3.26 -11.18 -18.65
N LYS A 85 3.40 -9.84 -18.68
CA LYS A 85 2.86 -8.94 -19.72
C LYS A 85 1.35 -9.08 -19.94
N SER A 86 0.60 -9.50 -18.92
CA SER A 86 -0.85 -9.69 -18.98
C SER A 86 -1.56 -8.37 -19.29
N GLU A 87 -2.32 -8.29 -20.39
CA GLU A 87 -2.95 -7.03 -20.83
C GLU A 87 -4.16 -6.64 -19.96
N TRP A 88 -4.89 -7.62 -19.43
CA TRP A 88 -6.06 -7.40 -18.59
C TRP A 88 -5.76 -6.63 -17.29
N ARG A 89 -4.49 -6.54 -16.86
CA ARG A 89 -4.07 -5.79 -15.66
C ARG A 89 -4.31 -4.28 -15.78
N ARG A 90 -4.31 -3.71 -16.99
CA ARG A 90 -4.23 -2.27 -17.23
C ARG A 90 -5.24 -1.43 -16.45
N PRO A 91 -6.52 -1.80 -16.36
CA PRO A 91 -7.52 -0.97 -15.69
C PRO A 91 -7.34 -0.86 -14.16
N PHE A 92 -6.82 -1.91 -13.51
CA PHE A 92 -6.80 -1.96 -12.04
C PHE A 92 -5.40 -1.89 -11.41
N VAL A 93 -4.32 -2.04 -12.19
CA VAL A 93 -2.95 -2.01 -11.66
C VAL A 93 -2.66 -0.76 -10.82
N ARG A 94 -3.12 0.40 -11.28
CA ARG A 94 -2.93 1.65 -10.54
C ARG A 94 -3.62 1.64 -9.19
N LEU A 95 -4.83 1.11 -9.17
CA LEU A 95 -5.59 1.00 -7.93
C LEU A 95 -4.93 0.02 -6.97
N ALA A 96 -4.45 -1.11 -7.48
CA ALA A 96 -3.73 -2.10 -6.68
C ALA A 96 -2.41 -1.54 -6.11
N GLU A 97 -1.65 -0.77 -6.88
CA GLU A 97 -0.44 -0.09 -6.42
C GLU A 97 -0.72 0.94 -5.33
N ILE A 98 -1.80 1.72 -5.47
CA ILE A 98 -2.22 2.69 -4.45
C ILE A 98 -2.64 1.98 -3.17
N VAL A 99 -3.42 0.90 -3.27
CA VAL A 99 -3.85 0.10 -2.11
C VAL A 99 -2.63 -0.52 -1.42
N ALA A 100 -1.71 -1.11 -2.18
CA ALA A 100 -0.49 -1.70 -1.62
C ALA A 100 0.34 -0.66 -0.85
N LEU A 101 0.58 0.51 -1.44
CA LEU A 101 1.33 1.58 -0.79
C LEU A 101 0.60 2.14 0.44
N ALA A 102 -0.71 2.38 0.35
CA ALA A 102 -1.49 2.88 1.47
C ALA A 102 -1.48 1.88 2.64
N CYS A 103 -1.65 0.60 2.36
CA CYS A 103 -1.65 -0.45 3.38
C CYS A 103 -0.28 -0.59 4.07
N ILE A 104 0.84 -0.57 3.34
CA ILE A 104 2.16 -0.68 4.01
C ILE A 104 2.49 0.56 4.85
N ILE A 105 2.05 1.75 4.44
CA ILE A 105 2.19 2.97 5.25
C ILE A 105 1.34 2.83 6.52
N MET A 106 0.10 2.35 6.40
CA MET A 106 -0.77 2.11 7.56
C MET A 106 -0.21 1.04 8.49
N ALA A 107 0.39 -0.02 7.96
CA ALA A 107 1.11 -1.02 8.76
C ALA A 107 2.22 -0.38 9.59
N GLY A 108 3.08 0.43 8.96
CA GLY A 108 4.15 1.15 9.65
C GLY A 108 3.62 2.11 10.74
N ILE A 109 2.55 2.84 10.48
CA ILE A 109 1.89 3.72 11.46
C ILE A 109 1.33 2.89 12.62
N THR A 110 0.70 1.75 12.34
CA THR A 110 0.09 0.89 13.37
C THR A 110 1.15 0.35 14.34
N ILE A 111 2.33 -0.06 13.84
CA ILE A 111 3.45 -0.47 14.71
C ILE A 111 3.88 0.68 15.62
N VAL A 112 4.02 1.90 15.08
CA VAL A 112 4.42 3.06 15.89
C VAL A 112 3.39 3.35 16.99
N ILE A 113 2.10 3.22 16.68
CA ILE A 113 1.01 3.41 17.65
C ILE A 113 1.03 2.28 18.71
N ASP A 114 1.35 1.05 18.34
CA ASP A 114 1.42 -0.09 19.24
C ASP A 114 2.62 -0.02 20.19
N MET A 115 3.65 0.75 19.86
CA MET A 115 4.84 0.90 20.72
C MET A 115 4.49 1.66 22.02
N ALA A 116 4.77 1.03 23.17
CA ALA A 116 4.62 1.67 24.49
C ALA A 116 5.57 2.88 24.66
N ARG A 117 6.71 2.87 23.99
CA ARG A 117 7.79 3.88 24.13
C ARG A 117 8.30 4.30 22.73
N PRO A 118 7.50 5.04 21.94
CA PRO A 118 7.92 5.52 20.61
C PRO A 118 9.13 6.47 20.65
N ASP A 119 9.36 7.14 21.80
CA ASP A 119 10.56 7.93 22.06
C ASP A 119 11.86 7.14 21.93
N ARG A 120 11.82 5.82 22.14
CA ARG A 120 12.97 4.93 22.01
C ARG A 120 13.12 4.27 20.63
N MET A 121 12.24 4.56 19.69
CA MET A 121 12.27 3.95 18.35
C MET A 121 13.62 4.17 17.65
N LEU A 122 14.26 5.32 17.83
CA LEU A 122 15.58 5.61 17.25
C LEU A 122 16.67 4.67 17.75
N ASN A 123 16.53 4.09 18.96
CA ASN A 123 17.50 3.12 19.49
C ASN A 123 17.56 1.84 18.65
N LEU A 124 16.48 1.49 17.94
CA LEU A 124 16.47 0.36 17.01
C LEU A 124 17.45 0.55 15.84
N PHE A 125 17.73 1.79 15.46
CA PHE A 125 18.69 2.13 14.40
C PHE A 125 20.11 2.35 14.97
N ILE A 126 20.21 3.07 16.10
CA ILE A 126 21.51 3.43 16.71
C ILE A 126 22.21 2.22 17.33
N HIS A 127 21.44 1.34 17.97
CA HIS A 127 21.90 0.13 18.65
C HIS A 127 21.37 -1.14 18.00
N ALA A 128 21.28 -1.14 16.66
CA ALA A 128 20.76 -2.26 15.89
C ALA A 128 21.55 -3.55 16.17
N ARG A 129 20.84 -4.62 16.53
CA ARG A 129 21.40 -5.97 16.69
C ARG A 129 20.96 -6.80 15.49
N LEU A 130 21.90 -7.15 14.61
CA LEU A 130 21.60 -7.92 13.39
C LEU A 130 21.01 -9.31 13.65
N GLN A 131 21.16 -9.84 14.86
CA GLN A 131 20.57 -11.11 15.27
C GLN A 131 19.09 -11.00 15.69
N SER A 132 18.59 -9.77 15.85
CA SER A 132 17.22 -9.54 16.29
C SER A 132 16.24 -9.52 15.10
N PRO A 133 15.15 -10.31 15.13
CA PRO A 133 14.09 -10.25 14.12
C PRO A 133 13.46 -8.86 14.00
N ILE A 134 13.34 -8.13 15.12
CA ILE A 134 12.84 -6.75 15.14
C ILE A 134 13.72 -5.82 14.27
N THR A 135 15.04 -6.01 14.29
CA THR A 135 15.95 -5.23 13.45
C THR A 135 15.71 -5.53 11.96
N TRP A 136 15.42 -6.77 11.60
CA TRP A 136 15.09 -7.14 10.23
C TRP A 136 13.81 -6.49 9.76
N ASP A 137 12.80 -6.44 10.63
CA ASP A 137 11.51 -5.79 10.36
C ASP A 137 11.66 -4.29 10.13
N VAL A 138 12.44 -3.63 10.99
CA VAL A 138 12.76 -2.20 10.88
C VAL A 138 13.51 -1.86 9.60
N ILE A 139 14.21 -2.82 8.99
CA ILE A 139 14.89 -2.65 7.69
C ILE A 139 13.95 -2.96 6.54
N ILE A 140 13.20 -4.06 6.61
CA ILE A 140 12.41 -4.54 5.47
C ILE A 140 11.17 -3.69 5.21
N ILE A 141 10.45 -3.24 6.24
CA ILE A 141 9.24 -2.42 6.09
C ILE A 141 9.53 -1.11 5.36
N PRO A 142 10.49 -0.25 5.79
CA PRO A 142 10.82 0.96 5.04
C PRO A 142 11.33 0.67 3.63
N THR A 143 12.09 -0.40 3.44
CA THR A 143 12.57 -0.81 2.11
C THR A 143 11.40 -1.18 1.20
N PHE A 144 10.43 -1.93 1.70
CA PHE A 144 9.22 -2.29 0.96
C PHE A 144 8.37 -1.05 0.64
N ILE A 145 8.24 -0.09 1.58
CA ILE A 145 7.57 1.20 1.35
C ILE A 145 8.23 1.96 0.19
N VAL A 146 9.56 2.09 0.21
CA VAL A 146 10.29 2.80 -0.85
C VAL A 146 10.12 2.13 -2.20
N VAL A 147 10.26 0.80 -2.28
CA VAL A 147 10.10 0.05 -3.53
C VAL A 147 8.66 0.14 -4.04
N SER A 148 7.66 0.03 -3.17
CA SER A 148 6.24 0.19 -3.52
C SER A 148 5.93 1.60 -4.02
N LEU A 149 6.48 2.62 -3.36
CA LEU A 149 6.35 4.01 -3.80
C LEU A 149 6.94 4.23 -5.19
N LEU A 150 8.14 3.71 -5.46
CA LEU A 150 8.79 3.81 -6.76
C LEU A 150 8.04 3.02 -7.84
N LEU A 151 7.49 1.85 -7.49
CA LEU A 151 6.68 1.01 -8.38
C LEU A 151 5.38 1.70 -8.80
N LEU A 152 4.78 2.51 -7.93
CA LEU A 152 3.65 3.39 -8.24
C LEU A 152 4.11 4.64 -9.01
N TYR A 153 5.16 5.32 -8.56
CA TYR A 153 5.57 6.62 -9.06
C TYR A 153 6.10 6.60 -10.50
N PHE A 154 6.99 5.67 -10.84
CA PHE A 154 7.58 5.66 -12.17
C PHE A 154 6.56 5.47 -13.29
N PRO A 155 5.57 4.58 -13.19
CA PRO A 155 4.51 4.50 -14.16
C PRO A 155 3.57 5.73 -14.19
N LEU A 156 3.47 6.51 -13.09
CA LEU A 156 2.65 7.73 -13.05
C LEU A 156 3.30 8.93 -13.74
N LEU A 157 4.62 8.92 -13.96
CA LEU A 157 5.32 10.07 -14.60
C LEU A 157 4.69 10.53 -15.91
N PRO A 158 4.35 9.65 -16.88
CA PRO A 158 3.65 10.06 -18.10
C PRO A 158 2.27 10.66 -17.83
N ASP A 159 1.51 10.06 -16.89
CA ASP A 159 0.15 10.51 -16.57
C ASP A 159 0.18 11.90 -15.94
N LEU A 160 1.14 12.16 -15.04
CA LEU A 160 1.37 13.46 -14.43
C LEU A 160 1.79 14.52 -15.44
N ALA A 161 2.60 14.15 -16.47
CA ALA A 161 2.97 15.05 -17.54
C ALA A 161 1.77 15.43 -18.41
N ILE A 162 0.88 14.47 -18.71
CA ILE A 162 -0.38 14.75 -19.43
C ILE A 162 -1.24 15.74 -18.65
N LEU A 163 -1.38 15.53 -17.33
CA LEU A 163 -2.16 16.43 -16.49
C LEU A 163 -1.51 17.82 -16.37
N ARG A 164 -0.18 17.90 -16.26
CA ARG A 164 0.56 19.17 -16.32
C ARG A 164 0.22 19.96 -17.58
N ASP A 165 0.30 19.32 -18.73
CA ASP A 165 0.10 19.96 -20.03
C ASP A 165 -1.37 20.35 -20.25
N HIS A 166 -2.32 19.51 -19.80
CA HIS A 166 -3.74 19.81 -19.84
C HIS A 166 -4.10 21.06 -19.00
N TYR A 167 -3.56 21.18 -17.78
CA TYR A 167 -3.85 22.31 -16.90
C TYR A 167 -3.01 23.55 -17.17
N SER A 168 -2.04 23.52 -18.09
CA SER A 168 -1.15 24.67 -18.38
C SER A 168 -1.90 25.92 -18.82
N GLY A 169 -2.99 25.77 -19.58
CA GLY A 169 -3.86 26.86 -20.05
C GLY A 169 -5.02 27.21 -19.11
N THR A 170 -5.42 26.31 -18.21
CA THR A 170 -6.66 26.47 -17.42
C THR A 170 -6.39 26.79 -15.96
N ASN A 171 -5.40 26.14 -15.34
CA ASN A 171 -5.07 26.32 -13.92
C ASN A 171 -3.57 26.21 -13.65
N LYS A 172 -2.90 27.36 -13.59
CA LYS A 172 -1.45 27.47 -13.39
C LYS A 172 -0.96 26.82 -12.07
N ARG A 173 -1.78 26.79 -10.99
CA ARG A 173 -1.38 26.17 -9.72
C ARG A 173 -1.33 24.63 -9.88
N LEU A 174 -2.37 24.04 -10.46
CA LEU A 174 -2.40 22.59 -10.72
C LEU A 174 -1.29 22.18 -11.70
N SER A 175 -1.08 22.96 -12.77
CA SER A 175 0.01 22.70 -13.71
C SER A 175 1.39 22.71 -13.03
N LYS A 176 1.65 23.64 -12.08
CA LYS A 176 2.91 23.66 -11.31
C LYS A 176 3.04 22.43 -10.40
N ILE A 177 1.98 22.02 -9.72
CA ILE A 177 1.98 20.83 -8.83
C ILE A 177 2.28 19.58 -9.67
N TYR A 178 1.53 19.35 -10.75
CA TYR A 178 1.78 18.22 -11.63
C TYR A 178 3.15 18.29 -12.30
N GLY A 179 3.64 19.49 -12.65
CA GLY A 179 4.97 19.71 -13.20
C GLY A 179 6.09 19.31 -12.25
N PHE A 180 5.94 19.61 -10.96
CA PHE A 180 6.88 19.17 -9.92
C PHE A 180 6.95 17.65 -9.83
N PHE A 181 5.78 16.99 -9.71
CA PHE A 181 5.72 15.52 -9.61
C PHE A 181 6.05 14.81 -10.93
N ALA A 182 5.85 15.44 -12.09
CA ALA A 182 6.25 14.87 -13.38
C ALA A 182 7.78 14.84 -13.59
N ALA A 183 8.59 15.38 -12.67
CA ALA A 183 10.06 15.33 -12.69
C ALA A 183 10.68 15.67 -14.06
N LYS A 184 10.21 16.76 -14.70
CA LYS A 184 10.65 17.21 -16.02
C LYS A 184 10.47 16.17 -17.15
N TRP A 185 9.44 15.34 -17.06
CA TRP A 185 9.12 14.36 -18.09
C TRP A 185 8.84 15.03 -19.43
N GLN A 186 9.53 14.61 -20.50
CA GLN A 186 9.49 15.21 -21.86
C GLN A 186 9.22 14.20 -22.98
N TRP A 187 8.78 12.98 -22.65
CA TRP A 187 8.47 11.93 -23.63
C TRP A 187 9.65 11.50 -24.52
N THR A 188 10.90 11.72 -24.09
CA THR A 188 12.06 11.29 -24.87
C THR A 188 12.17 9.77 -24.89
N GLN A 189 12.70 9.22 -26.00
CA GLN A 189 12.90 7.77 -26.13
C GLN A 189 13.79 7.19 -25.01
N LYS A 190 14.78 7.98 -24.55
CA LYS A 190 15.65 7.61 -23.42
C LYS A 190 14.84 7.48 -22.13
N GLN A 191 13.96 8.45 -21.82
CA GLN A 191 13.10 8.41 -20.63
C GLN A 191 12.15 7.21 -20.67
N LEU A 192 11.52 6.94 -21.81
CA LEU A 192 10.62 5.79 -21.99
C LEU A 192 11.34 4.45 -21.78
N LYS A 193 12.56 4.29 -22.34
CA LYS A 193 13.37 3.08 -22.15
C LYS A 193 13.77 2.91 -20.67
N LEU A 194 14.23 3.98 -20.03
CA LEU A 194 14.66 3.97 -18.65
C LEU A 194 13.48 3.61 -17.72
N GLN A 195 12.33 4.27 -17.89
CA GLN A 195 11.11 3.97 -17.13
C GLN A 195 10.72 2.50 -17.24
N LYS A 196 10.65 1.95 -18.47
CA LYS A 196 10.30 0.53 -18.66
C LYS A 196 11.29 -0.39 -17.96
N LYS A 197 12.59 -0.09 -18.04
CA LYS A 197 13.64 -0.89 -17.36
C LYS A 197 13.51 -0.78 -15.84
N SER A 198 13.32 0.42 -15.30
CA SER A 198 13.17 0.64 -13.86
C SER A 198 11.93 -0.06 -13.29
N VAL A 199 10.77 0.07 -13.97
CA VAL A 199 9.54 -0.61 -13.54
C VAL A 199 9.68 -2.14 -13.59
N HIS A 200 10.38 -2.68 -14.60
CA HIS A 200 10.65 -4.11 -14.70
C HIS A 200 11.56 -4.58 -13.56
N LEU A 201 12.63 -3.84 -13.24
CA LEU A 201 13.53 -4.17 -12.15
C LEU A 201 12.82 -4.11 -10.80
N LEU A 202 12.02 -3.06 -10.55
CA LEU A 202 11.24 -2.94 -9.31
C LEU A 202 10.21 -4.07 -9.17
N ALA A 203 9.56 -4.47 -10.26
CA ALA A 203 8.64 -5.60 -10.26
C ALA A 203 9.35 -6.94 -9.94
N LEU A 204 10.60 -7.11 -10.37
CA LEU A 204 11.41 -8.26 -9.98
C LEU A 204 11.84 -8.21 -8.51
N MET A 205 12.16 -7.01 -8.00
CA MET A 205 12.62 -6.84 -6.61
C MET A 205 11.48 -6.97 -5.58
N ILE A 206 10.27 -6.50 -5.90
CA ILE A 206 9.17 -6.47 -4.93
C ILE A 206 8.70 -7.87 -4.53
N ILE A 207 8.86 -8.87 -5.41
CA ILE A 207 8.45 -10.26 -5.13
C ILE A 207 9.28 -10.86 -3.99
N PRO A 208 10.62 -10.97 -4.10
CA PRO A 208 11.41 -11.50 -3.00
C PRO A 208 11.33 -10.62 -1.74
N LEU A 209 11.27 -9.28 -1.89
CA LEU A 209 11.09 -8.39 -0.74
C LEU A 209 9.79 -8.67 0.02
N GLY A 210 8.69 -8.89 -0.70
CA GLY A 210 7.41 -9.21 -0.06
C GLY A 210 7.41 -10.57 0.62
N LEU A 211 8.01 -11.59 0.00
CA LEU A 211 8.16 -12.90 0.63
C LEU A 211 9.04 -12.84 1.88
N ILE A 212 10.11 -12.05 1.86
CA ILE A 212 10.96 -11.82 3.03
C ILE A 212 10.18 -11.09 4.12
N LEU A 213 9.41 -10.05 3.78
CA LEU A 213 8.59 -9.29 4.71
C LEU A 213 7.63 -10.22 5.47
N GLU A 214 6.78 -10.97 4.76
CA GLU A 214 5.83 -11.92 5.37
C GLU A 214 6.53 -13.02 6.19
N SER A 215 7.70 -13.46 5.75
CA SER A 215 8.47 -14.50 6.48
C SER A 215 9.09 -13.95 7.76
N ILE A 216 9.57 -12.71 7.76
CA ILE A 216 10.11 -12.06 8.97
C ILE A 216 9.00 -11.82 9.99
N ASP A 217 7.84 -11.30 9.54
CA ASP A 217 6.67 -11.13 10.39
C ASP A 217 6.26 -12.47 11.03
N ALA A 218 6.13 -13.52 10.23
CA ALA A 218 5.83 -14.87 10.73
C ALA A 218 6.87 -15.37 11.74
N TYR A 219 8.16 -15.12 11.46
CA TYR A 219 9.25 -15.50 12.33
C TYR A 219 9.21 -14.74 13.67
N LEU A 220 8.87 -13.44 13.65
CA LEU A 220 8.65 -12.64 14.85
C LEU A 220 7.62 -13.28 15.78
N PHE A 221 6.48 -13.72 15.21
CA PHE A 221 5.43 -14.40 15.98
C PHE A 221 5.85 -15.79 16.45
N SER A 222 6.54 -16.57 15.62
CA SER A 222 6.95 -17.93 15.94
C SER A 222 8.05 -18.00 17.01
N THR A 223 8.83 -16.94 17.22
CA THR A 223 9.86 -16.87 18.26
C THR A 223 9.32 -16.46 19.63
N THR A 224 8.03 -16.17 19.74
CA THR A 224 7.41 -15.91 21.05
C THR A 224 7.12 -17.19 21.79
N TYR A 225 7.39 -17.19 23.12
CA TYR A 225 7.14 -18.34 24.00
C TYR A 225 5.65 -18.53 24.28
N ARG A 226 4.85 -18.73 23.22
CA ARG A 226 3.43 -19.02 23.34
C ARG A 226 3.10 -20.35 22.70
N VAL A 227 2.38 -21.18 23.41
CA VAL A 227 1.94 -22.51 22.94
C VAL A 227 1.14 -22.35 21.64
N GLY A 228 1.55 -23.07 20.60
CA GLY A 228 0.92 -23.08 19.29
C GLY A 228 1.45 -22.03 18.29
N TRP A 229 2.34 -21.12 18.70
CA TRP A 229 2.94 -20.10 17.83
C TRP A 229 4.37 -20.46 17.38
N ASP A 230 5.01 -21.38 18.07
CA ASP A 230 6.37 -21.89 17.84
C ASP A 230 6.48 -22.91 16.70
N SER A 231 5.59 -22.82 15.70
CA SER A 231 5.55 -23.74 14.57
C SER A 231 6.49 -23.32 13.45
N SER A 232 7.28 -24.27 12.92
CA SER A 232 8.11 -24.10 11.73
C SER A 232 7.31 -23.78 10.45
N ASN A 233 6.02 -24.14 10.41
CA ASN A 233 5.12 -23.89 9.29
C ASN A 233 4.47 -22.50 9.34
N PHE A 234 4.85 -21.63 10.28
CA PHE A 234 4.19 -20.34 10.47
C PHE A 234 4.39 -19.41 9.25
N ALA A 235 5.58 -19.38 8.65
CA ALA A 235 5.83 -18.56 7.47
C ALA A 235 5.01 -18.99 6.23
N PRO A 236 4.95 -20.26 5.82
CA PRO A 236 4.02 -20.69 4.75
C PRO A 236 2.55 -20.41 5.07
N TYR A 237 2.14 -20.55 6.33
CA TYR A 237 0.79 -20.23 6.77
C TYR A 237 0.49 -18.73 6.63
N PHE A 238 1.39 -17.85 7.06
CA PHE A 238 1.25 -16.40 6.91
C PHE A 238 1.13 -16.00 5.45
N ILE A 239 2.04 -16.47 4.60
CA ILE A 239 2.03 -16.18 3.15
C ILE A 239 0.70 -16.63 2.52
N SER A 240 0.24 -17.84 2.84
CA SER A 240 -1.02 -18.37 2.31
C SER A 240 -2.22 -17.57 2.80
N GLY A 241 -2.26 -17.23 4.09
CA GLY A 241 -3.28 -16.38 4.69
C GLY A 241 -3.29 -14.97 4.10
N ALA A 242 -2.11 -14.40 3.90
CA ALA A 242 -1.94 -13.11 3.24
C ALA A 242 -2.51 -13.13 1.82
N MET A 243 -2.23 -14.18 1.03
CA MET A 243 -2.78 -14.31 -0.33
C MET A 243 -4.31 -14.30 -0.31
N VAL A 244 -4.95 -15.05 0.58
CA VAL A 244 -6.41 -15.09 0.71
C VAL A 244 -6.98 -13.74 1.13
N ALA A 245 -6.48 -13.18 2.24
CA ALA A 245 -6.96 -11.91 2.78
C ALA A 245 -6.70 -10.73 1.82
N GLY A 246 -5.49 -10.66 1.26
CA GLY A 246 -5.08 -9.57 0.40
C GLY A 246 -5.80 -9.53 -0.94
N ILE A 247 -6.01 -10.69 -1.60
CA ILE A 247 -6.80 -10.75 -2.84
C ILE A 247 -8.25 -10.35 -2.55
N GLY A 248 -8.83 -10.86 -1.46
CA GLY A 248 -10.19 -10.51 -1.04
C GLY A 248 -10.36 -9.01 -0.79
N ALA A 249 -9.42 -8.39 -0.07
CA ALA A 249 -9.39 -6.95 0.18
C ALA A 249 -9.23 -6.16 -1.13
N LEU A 250 -8.32 -6.56 -2.01
CA LEU A 250 -8.09 -5.90 -3.30
C LEU A 250 -9.33 -5.97 -4.21
N VAL A 251 -9.96 -7.14 -4.32
CA VAL A 251 -11.20 -7.32 -5.10
C VAL A 251 -12.30 -6.42 -4.55
N SER A 252 -12.45 -6.34 -3.22
CA SER A 252 -13.45 -5.51 -2.56
C SER A 252 -13.24 -4.03 -2.87
N VAL A 253 -12.01 -3.53 -2.76
CA VAL A 253 -11.67 -2.13 -3.08
C VAL A 253 -11.93 -1.84 -4.57
N VAL A 254 -11.51 -2.72 -5.47
CA VAL A 254 -11.74 -2.57 -6.91
C VAL A 254 -13.24 -2.52 -7.23
N TYR A 255 -14.05 -3.37 -6.57
CA TYR A 255 -15.50 -3.39 -6.73
C TYR A 255 -16.15 -2.07 -6.27
N ILE A 256 -15.78 -1.58 -5.07
CA ILE A 256 -16.30 -0.33 -4.50
C ILE A 256 -15.95 0.85 -5.41
N VAL A 257 -14.71 0.95 -5.86
CA VAL A 257 -14.25 2.04 -6.73
C VAL A 257 -14.92 1.97 -8.10
N ARG A 258 -15.04 0.77 -8.69
CA ARG A 258 -15.78 0.56 -9.95
C ARG A 258 -17.18 1.13 -9.87
N ARG A 259 -17.92 0.76 -8.82
CA ARG A 259 -19.32 1.18 -8.62
C ARG A 259 -19.45 2.69 -8.34
N ASN A 260 -18.63 3.23 -7.45
CA ASN A 260 -18.71 4.63 -7.03
C ASN A 260 -18.23 5.62 -8.10
N LYS A 261 -17.31 5.21 -8.96
CA LYS A 261 -16.72 6.05 -10.02
C LYS A 261 -17.26 5.75 -11.41
N GLN A 262 -18.27 4.87 -11.52
CA GLN A 262 -18.85 4.46 -12.81
C GLN A 262 -17.80 3.96 -13.81
N LEU A 263 -16.80 3.23 -13.30
CA LEU A 263 -15.71 2.67 -14.10
C LEU A 263 -16.06 1.32 -14.73
N GLU A 264 -17.35 1.01 -14.88
CA GLU A 264 -17.85 -0.27 -15.40
C GLU A 264 -17.42 -0.54 -16.83
N ALA A 265 -17.25 0.52 -17.64
CA ALA A 265 -16.71 0.40 -18.99
C ALA A 265 -15.23 -0.02 -19.04
N TYR A 266 -14.46 0.27 -17.98
CA TYR A 266 -13.02 -0.02 -17.91
C TYR A 266 -12.73 -1.30 -17.12
N ILE A 267 -13.47 -1.54 -16.02
CA ILE A 267 -13.32 -2.71 -15.15
C ILE A 267 -14.57 -3.57 -15.30
N THR A 268 -14.47 -4.57 -16.17
CA THR A 268 -15.58 -5.48 -16.50
C THR A 268 -15.59 -6.72 -15.60
N GLU A 269 -16.63 -7.55 -15.69
CA GLU A 269 -16.73 -8.84 -14.99
C GLU A 269 -15.57 -9.79 -15.33
N TYR A 270 -15.04 -9.71 -16.57
CA TYR A 270 -13.87 -10.47 -16.98
C TYR A 270 -12.66 -10.23 -16.07
N HIS A 271 -12.45 -9.00 -15.58
CA HIS A 271 -11.35 -8.68 -14.67
C HIS A 271 -11.55 -9.35 -13.30
N PHE A 272 -12.79 -9.39 -12.79
CA PHE A 272 -13.11 -10.08 -11.55
C PHE A 272 -12.97 -11.59 -11.67
N ASP A 273 -13.39 -12.19 -12.80
CA ASP A 273 -13.16 -13.63 -13.08
C ASP A 273 -11.65 -13.96 -13.06
N LYS A 274 -10.82 -13.11 -13.69
CA LYS A 274 -9.35 -13.30 -13.68
C LYS A 274 -8.76 -13.13 -12.29
N MET A 275 -9.24 -12.16 -11.50
CA MET A 275 -8.79 -11.98 -10.12
C MET A 275 -9.25 -13.15 -9.23
N GLY A 276 -10.46 -13.66 -9.43
CA GLY A 276 -10.96 -14.86 -8.77
C GLY A 276 -10.13 -16.11 -9.08
N LYS A 277 -9.64 -16.25 -10.32
CA LYS A 277 -8.72 -17.34 -10.69
C LYS A 277 -7.36 -17.25 -10.00
N LEU A 278 -6.86 -16.05 -9.73
CA LEU A 278 -5.66 -15.86 -8.91
C LEU A 278 -5.88 -16.26 -7.43
N PHE A 279 -7.12 -16.18 -6.96
CA PHE A 279 -7.49 -16.61 -5.62
C PHE A 279 -7.45 -18.13 -5.43
N ASN A 280 -7.66 -18.89 -6.52
CA ASN A 280 -7.71 -20.34 -6.50
C ASN A 280 -6.35 -21.02 -6.80
N LEU A 281 -5.28 -20.24 -6.94
CA LEU A 281 -3.91 -20.72 -7.08
C LEU A 281 -3.23 -20.88 -5.73
#